data_e8d23c88b7350503ef72027be8df26b2
#
_entry.id   e8d23c88b7350503ef72027be8df26b2
#
_cell.length_a   1.000
_cell.length_b   1.000
_cell.length_c   1.000
_cell.angle_alpha   90.00
_cell.angle_beta   90.00
_cell.angle_gamma   90.00
#
_symmetry.space_group_name_H-M   'P 1'
#
loop_
_entity.id
_entity.type
_entity.pdbx_description
1 polymer ?
#
loop_
_entity_poly.entity_id
_entity_poly.type
_entity_poly.pdbx_seq_one_letter_code
_entity_poly.pdbx_strand_id
1 'polypeptide(L)'
;MNARRPRVGLFGLLGSGNIGNDASVEAIMRYLRTEYPDATIDAMCKGWKRMRDRYGIVTTPLQWQQKHLRPGLSGQALTALGKVIDGFRTAGWVRGHDVVIIPGMGILDPTLPLSPWSTPYAVYLLAAAGRLFGAKVALVAVGADKASAKTTQSLYNRTARLAAYVSFRDESSRETLQGEGVDVSAFSVHPDLVWTIPVTREQPEDPKLV
;
A
#
# COMPACT_ATOMS: atom_id res chain seq x y z
N MET A 1 -31.29 10.66 -8.00
CA MET A 1 -30.45 9.45 -8.13
C MET A 1 -29.50 9.46 -6.96
N ASN A 2 -29.66 8.54 -5.98
CA ASN A 2 -28.67 8.42 -4.90
C ASN A 2 -27.37 7.89 -5.50
N ALA A 3 -26.36 8.74 -5.62
CA ALA A 3 -25.02 8.31 -6.03
C ALA A 3 -24.54 7.26 -5.01
N ARG A 4 -24.14 6.08 -5.52
CA ARG A 4 -23.57 5.03 -4.67
C ARG A 4 -22.34 5.58 -3.95
N ARG A 5 -22.27 5.39 -2.64
CA ARG A 5 -21.10 5.79 -1.83
C ARG A 5 -19.85 5.09 -2.35
N PRO A 6 -18.76 5.82 -2.62
CA PRO A 6 -17.52 5.21 -3.08
C PRO A 6 -16.92 4.30 -2.00
N ARG A 7 -16.42 3.14 -2.42
CA ARG A 7 -15.77 2.17 -1.53
C ARG A 7 -14.25 2.21 -1.79
N VAL A 8 -13.52 2.71 -0.81
CA VAL A 8 -12.06 2.92 -0.90
C VAL A 8 -11.34 1.95 0.03
N GLY A 9 -10.49 1.11 -0.54
CA GLY A 9 -9.60 0.24 0.20
C GLY A 9 -8.21 0.86 0.36
N LEU A 10 -7.61 0.76 1.55
CA LEU A 10 -6.20 1.07 1.78
C LEU A 10 -5.40 -0.22 1.90
N PHE A 11 -4.27 -0.33 1.20
CA PHE A 11 -3.51 -1.58 1.16
C PHE A 11 -2.03 -1.37 1.44
N GLY A 12 -1.40 -2.29 2.22
CA GLY A 12 0.05 -2.36 2.35
C GLY A 12 0.57 -2.48 3.78
N LEU A 13 1.76 -1.89 4.03
CA LEU A 13 2.47 -1.96 5.30
C LEU A 13 1.98 -0.92 6.34
N LEU A 14 0.71 -0.51 6.23
CA LEU A 14 0.05 0.49 7.07
C LEU A 14 0.01 0.02 8.52
N GLY A 15 0.16 0.95 9.47
CA GLY A 15 0.13 0.67 10.90
C GLY A 15 1.24 -0.25 11.39
N SER A 16 2.31 -0.41 10.60
CA SER A 16 3.44 -1.29 10.93
C SER A 16 4.39 -0.73 11.98
N GLY A 17 4.24 0.53 12.36
CA GLY A 17 5.13 1.26 13.28
C GLY A 17 6.30 1.95 12.56
N ASN A 18 6.35 1.91 11.24
CA ASN A 18 7.25 2.75 10.47
C ASN A 18 6.63 4.14 10.35
N ILE A 19 7.32 5.16 10.88
CA ILE A 19 6.82 6.54 10.98
C ILE A 19 6.44 7.10 9.60
N GLY A 20 7.26 6.88 8.57
CA GLY A 20 6.97 7.36 7.21
C GLY A 20 5.71 6.75 6.63
N ASN A 21 5.54 5.43 6.77
CA ASN A 21 4.33 4.74 6.30
C ASN A 21 3.09 5.23 7.08
N ASP A 22 3.22 5.38 8.41
CA ASP A 22 2.11 5.82 9.26
C ASP A 22 1.73 7.29 8.99
N ALA A 23 2.70 8.16 8.65
CA ALA A 23 2.45 9.53 8.23
C ALA A 23 1.75 9.60 6.86
N SER A 24 2.16 8.78 5.89
CA SER A 24 1.47 8.70 4.59
C SER A 24 0.02 8.23 4.73
N VAL A 25 -0.25 7.32 5.68
CA VAL A 25 -1.64 6.92 6.03
C VAL A 25 -2.41 8.09 6.61
N GLU A 26 -1.82 8.86 7.52
CA GLU A 26 -2.47 10.04 8.10
C GLU A 26 -2.86 11.04 7.02
N ALA A 27 -1.94 11.33 6.08
CA ALA A 27 -2.18 12.23 4.96
C ALA A 27 -3.37 11.78 4.11
N ILE A 28 -3.38 10.52 3.68
CA ILE A 28 -4.45 10.00 2.81
C ILE A 28 -5.79 9.89 3.55
N MET A 29 -5.79 9.52 4.84
CA MET A 29 -7.01 9.45 5.65
C MET A 29 -7.63 10.83 5.85
N ARG A 30 -6.82 11.87 6.09
CA ARG A 30 -7.29 13.26 6.16
C ARG A 30 -7.93 13.67 4.84
N TYR A 31 -7.23 13.47 3.72
CA TYR A 31 -7.73 13.78 2.40
C TYR A 31 -9.06 13.10 2.12
N LEU A 32 -9.15 11.78 2.32
CA LEU A 32 -10.37 11.02 2.04
C LEU A 32 -11.55 11.46 2.92
N ARG A 33 -11.31 11.77 4.18
CA ARG A 33 -12.39 12.23 5.08
C ARG A 33 -12.85 13.65 4.77
N THR A 34 -11.98 14.50 4.23
CA THR A 34 -12.32 15.88 3.85
C THR A 34 -13.04 15.92 2.50
N GLU A 35 -12.45 15.30 1.48
CA GLU A 35 -12.93 15.41 0.10
C GLU A 35 -14.05 14.40 -0.24
N TYR A 36 -14.08 13.27 0.49
CA TYR A 36 -15.03 12.18 0.27
C TYR A 36 -15.66 11.70 1.58
N PRO A 37 -16.39 12.59 2.31
CA PRO A 37 -16.93 12.28 3.64
C PRO A 37 -17.89 11.08 3.64
N ASP A 38 -18.58 10.83 2.52
CA ASP A 38 -19.49 9.72 2.35
C ASP A 38 -18.82 8.41 1.92
N ALA A 39 -17.51 8.41 1.65
CA ALA A 39 -16.80 7.20 1.25
C ALA A 39 -16.74 6.18 2.39
N THR A 40 -16.99 4.92 2.05
CA THR A 40 -16.67 3.81 2.95
C THR A 40 -15.21 3.46 2.81
N ILE A 41 -14.45 3.56 3.90
CA ILE A 41 -13.02 3.28 3.92
C ILE A 41 -12.75 2.05 4.76
N ASP A 42 -12.00 1.10 4.22
CA ASP A 42 -11.45 -0.04 4.97
C ASP A 42 -10.00 -0.30 4.57
N ALA A 43 -9.31 -1.23 5.26
CA ALA A 43 -7.92 -1.50 4.97
C ALA A 43 -7.55 -2.99 5.04
N MET A 44 -6.71 -3.44 4.09
CA MET A 44 -6.00 -4.72 4.17
C MET A 44 -4.51 -4.44 4.40
N CYS A 45 -4.02 -4.65 5.63
CA CYS A 45 -2.70 -4.14 6.00
C CYS A 45 -1.97 -4.98 7.04
N LYS A 46 -0.65 -4.71 7.19
CA LYS A 46 0.21 -5.42 8.16
C LYS A 46 -0.17 -5.09 9.60
N GLY A 47 -0.33 -3.82 9.93
CA GLY A 47 -0.67 -3.34 11.27
C GLY A 47 -2.17 -3.18 11.51
N TRP A 48 -2.98 -4.15 11.07
CA TRP A 48 -4.44 -4.08 11.03
C TRP A 48 -5.10 -3.71 12.37
N LYS A 49 -4.56 -4.16 13.53
CA LYS A 49 -5.07 -3.79 14.85
C LYS A 49 -4.90 -2.29 15.10
N ARG A 50 -3.66 -1.77 14.92
CA ARG A 50 -3.35 -0.34 15.12
C ARG A 50 -4.18 0.55 14.20
N MET A 51 -4.35 0.15 12.92
CA MET A 51 -5.19 0.88 11.96
C MET A 51 -6.65 0.96 12.41
N ARG A 52 -7.21 -0.17 12.87
CA ARG A 52 -8.57 -0.21 13.40
C ARG A 52 -8.72 0.68 14.63
N ASP A 53 -7.80 0.57 15.58
CA ASP A 53 -7.89 1.26 16.87
C ASP A 53 -7.66 2.78 16.70
N ARG A 54 -6.80 3.20 15.75
CA ARG A 54 -6.52 4.61 15.49
C ARG A 54 -7.59 5.31 14.64
N TYR A 55 -8.10 4.64 13.60
CA TYR A 55 -8.97 5.28 12.61
C TYR A 55 -10.43 4.84 12.67
N GLY A 56 -10.78 3.84 13.47
CA GLY A 56 -12.13 3.32 13.59
C GLY A 56 -12.66 2.64 12.32
N ILE A 57 -11.78 2.20 11.43
CA ILE A 57 -12.14 1.56 10.15
C ILE A 57 -12.11 0.03 10.24
N VAL A 58 -12.85 -0.62 9.36
CA VAL A 58 -12.77 -2.08 9.20
C VAL A 58 -11.39 -2.45 8.65
N THR A 59 -10.76 -3.47 9.22
CA THR A 59 -9.41 -3.86 8.82
C THR A 59 -9.27 -5.37 8.67
N THR A 60 -8.47 -5.77 7.67
CA THR A 60 -8.14 -7.16 7.35
C THR A 60 -6.62 -7.35 7.42
N PRO A 61 -6.10 -8.44 8.03
CA PRO A 61 -4.68 -8.73 7.99
C PRO A 61 -4.19 -8.95 6.56
N LEU A 62 -2.99 -8.41 6.24
CA LEU A 62 -2.39 -8.54 4.91
C LEU A 62 -2.15 -10.00 4.53
N GLN A 63 -1.74 -10.81 5.49
CA GLN A 63 -1.48 -12.24 5.29
C GLN A 63 -2.35 -13.08 6.23
N TRP A 64 -2.90 -14.20 5.70
CA TRP A 64 -3.73 -15.13 6.48
C TRP A 64 -2.99 -15.69 7.70
N GLN A 65 -1.71 -16.00 7.55
CA GLN A 65 -0.86 -16.54 8.61
C GLN A 65 -0.74 -15.62 9.83
N GLN A 66 -0.81 -14.29 9.63
CA GLN A 66 -0.74 -13.32 10.74
C GLN A 66 -1.83 -13.51 11.80
N LYS A 67 -2.96 -14.07 11.41
CA LYS A 67 -4.10 -14.29 12.30
C LYS A 67 -4.21 -15.72 12.81
N HIS A 68 -3.78 -16.70 12.02
CA HIS A 68 -4.13 -18.10 12.20
C HIS A 68 -2.97 -19.03 12.61
N LEU A 69 -1.71 -18.59 12.45
CA LEU A 69 -0.56 -19.41 12.80
C LEU A 69 0.27 -18.78 13.92
N ARG A 70 0.72 -19.63 14.85
CA ARG A 70 1.73 -19.24 15.84
C ARG A 70 3.10 -19.14 15.17
N PRO A 71 3.97 -18.18 15.58
CA PRO A 71 5.34 -18.13 15.09
C PRO A 71 6.05 -19.48 15.32
N GLY A 72 6.71 -20.02 14.30
CA GLY A 72 7.50 -21.26 14.37
C GLY A 72 6.81 -22.53 13.85
N LEU A 73 5.52 -22.52 13.52
CA LEU A 73 4.79 -23.68 12.99
C LEU A 73 4.62 -23.70 11.46
N SER A 74 5.47 -23.02 10.71
CA SER A 74 5.35 -22.92 9.26
C SER A 74 6.18 -23.98 8.53
N GLY A 75 5.57 -25.14 8.26
CA GLY A 75 6.07 -26.06 7.22
C GLY A 75 5.90 -25.44 5.82
N GLN A 76 6.75 -25.83 4.85
CA GLN A 76 6.70 -25.32 3.48
C GLN A 76 5.31 -25.48 2.81
N ALA A 77 4.65 -26.63 3.03
CA ALA A 77 3.30 -26.90 2.55
C ALA A 77 2.26 -25.92 3.09
N LEU A 78 2.35 -25.58 4.38
CA LEU A 78 1.42 -24.64 5.04
C LEU A 78 1.65 -23.20 4.54
N THR A 79 2.91 -22.87 4.23
CA THR A 79 3.26 -21.57 3.60
C THR A 79 2.68 -21.48 2.19
N ALA A 80 2.80 -22.52 1.38
CA ALA A 80 2.23 -22.55 0.04
C ALA A 80 0.69 -22.44 0.07
N LEU A 81 0.05 -23.21 0.93
CA LEU A 81 -1.41 -23.13 1.13
C LEU A 81 -1.84 -21.70 1.55
N GLY A 82 -1.10 -21.09 2.47
CA GLY A 82 -1.35 -19.71 2.90
C GLY A 82 -1.30 -18.71 1.75
N LYS A 83 -0.41 -18.90 0.75
CA LYS A 83 -0.33 -18.03 -0.44
C LYS A 83 -1.55 -18.17 -1.36
N VAL A 84 -2.06 -19.38 -1.52
CA VAL A 84 -3.31 -19.62 -2.27
C VAL A 84 -4.47 -18.95 -1.56
N ILE A 85 -4.58 -19.13 -0.25
CA ILE A 85 -5.62 -18.48 0.57
C ILE A 85 -5.52 -16.96 0.48
N ASP A 86 -4.31 -16.39 0.57
CA ASP A 86 -4.08 -14.94 0.43
C ASP A 86 -4.54 -14.43 -0.94
N GLY A 87 -4.34 -15.22 -2.01
CA GLY A 87 -4.85 -14.90 -3.35
C GLY A 87 -6.37 -14.74 -3.38
N PHE A 88 -7.10 -15.72 -2.88
CA PHE A 88 -8.57 -15.66 -2.83
C PHE A 88 -9.09 -14.55 -1.89
N ARG A 89 -8.45 -14.35 -0.75
CA ARG A 89 -8.82 -13.28 0.20
C ARG A 89 -8.61 -11.90 -0.41
N THR A 90 -7.46 -11.67 -1.06
CA THR A 90 -7.17 -10.40 -1.74
C THR A 90 -8.16 -10.17 -2.88
N ALA A 91 -8.42 -11.18 -3.70
CA ALA A 91 -9.37 -11.10 -4.80
C ALA A 91 -10.80 -10.78 -4.32
N GLY A 92 -11.27 -11.48 -3.28
CA GLY A 92 -12.58 -11.25 -2.67
C GLY A 92 -12.70 -9.85 -2.06
N TRP A 93 -11.63 -9.38 -1.38
CA TRP A 93 -11.60 -8.04 -0.80
C TRP A 93 -11.60 -6.96 -1.89
N VAL A 94 -10.74 -7.05 -2.90
CA VAL A 94 -10.65 -6.09 -4.01
C VAL A 94 -11.97 -5.95 -4.76
N ARG A 95 -12.67 -7.07 -5.01
CA ARG A 95 -13.98 -7.06 -5.68
C ARG A 95 -15.01 -6.18 -4.97
N GLY A 96 -14.82 -5.95 -3.68
CA GLY A 96 -15.68 -5.10 -2.88
C GLY A 96 -15.42 -3.59 -3.01
N HIS A 97 -14.39 -3.15 -3.74
CA HIS A 97 -13.94 -1.76 -3.80
C HIS A 97 -14.08 -1.15 -5.19
N ASP A 98 -14.27 0.15 -5.24
CA ASP A 98 -14.21 0.94 -6.47
C ASP A 98 -12.76 1.38 -6.74
N VAL A 99 -12.04 1.74 -5.66
CA VAL A 99 -10.63 2.14 -5.70
C VAL A 99 -9.86 1.48 -4.55
N VAL A 100 -8.64 1.03 -4.80
CA VAL A 100 -7.70 0.59 -3.77
C VAL A 100 -6.43 1.42 -3.88
N ILE A 101 -6.03 2.05 -2.76
CA ILE A 101 -4.89 2.97 -2.71
C ILE A 101 -3.76 2.35 -1.89
N ILE A 102 -2.55 2.38 -2.43
CA ILE A 102 -1.30 2.15 -1.71
C ILE A 102 -0.64 3.52 -1.50
N PRO A 103 -0.70 4.10 -0.29
CA PRO A 103 -0.20 5.45 -0.05
C PRO A 103 1.28 5.47 0.34
N GLY A 104 2.09 6.29 -0.33
CA GLY A 104 3.37 6.85 0.09
C GLY A 104 4.35 5.96 0.83
N MET A 105 4.56 4.72 0.39
CA MET A 105 5.52 3.82 1.03
C MET A 105 6.51 3.24 0.02
N GLY A 106 7.66 2.78 0.51
CA GLY A 106 8.64 2.03 -0.30
C GLY A 106 8.12 0.65 -0.67
N ILE A 107 6.94 0.57 -1.28
CA ILE A 107 6.28 -0.72 -1.56
C ILE A 107 6.93 -1.49 -2.71
N LEU A 108 7.62 -0.78 -3.59
CA LEU A 108 8.41 -1.33 -4.69
C LEU A 108 9.92 -1.25 -4.38
N ASP A 109 10.28 -1.06 -3.12
CA ASP A 109 11.64 -0.95 -2.63
C ASP A 109 12.03 -2.25 -1.91
N PRO A 110 13.05 -2.98 -2.40
CA PRO A 110 13.48 -4.25 -1.84
C PRO A 110 14.56 -4.12 -0.75
N THR A 111 14.77 -2.94 -0.16
CA THR A 111 15.83 -2.69 0.84
C THR A 111 15.74 -3.60 2.07
N LEU A 112 14.58 -4.19 2.33
CA LEU A 112 14.46 -5.31 3.26
C LEU A 112 14.63 -6.62 2.50
N PRO A 113 15.27 -7.66 3.07
CA PRO A 113 15.37 -8.99 2.45
C PRO A 113 13.99 -9.67 2.47
N LEU A 114 13.07 -9.10 1.69
CA LEU A 114 11.72 -9.63 1.56
C LEU A 114 11.76 -10.81 0.59
N SER A 115 11.30 -11.96 1.05
CA SER A 115 11.00 -13.07 0.14
C SER A 115 10.06 -12.56 -0.97
N PRO A 116 10.29 -12.93 -2.25
CA PRO A 116 9.39 -12.60 -3.36
C PRO A 116 7.92 -12.92 -3.05
N TRP A 117 7.70 -13.95 -2.25
CA TRP A 117 6.39 -14.47 -1.85
C TRP A 117 5.75 -13.73 -0.65
N SER A 118 6.32 -12.61 -0.21
CA SER A 118 5.74 -11.77 0.85
C SER A 118 5.04 -10.52 0.26
N THR A 119 5.53 -9.33 0.57
CA THR A 119 4.96 -8.08 0.08
C THR A 119 4.94 -7.95 -1.45
N PRO A 120 6.02 -8.31 -2.20
CA PRO A 120 5.99 -8.24 -3.66
C PRO A 120 4.85 -9.05 -4.29
N TYR A 121 4.64 -10.27 -3.80
CA TYR A 121 3.53 -11.11 -4.25
C TYR A 121 2.17 -10.53 -3.87
N ALA A 122 2.02 -10.00 -2.66
CA ALA A 122 0.76 -9.42 -2.20
C ALA A 122 0.33 -8.20 -3.03
N VAL A 123 1.25 -7.29 -3.37
CA VAL A 123 0.94 -6.13 -4.23
C VAL A 123 0.66 -6.54 -5.68
N TYR A 124 1.35 -7.55 -6.18
CA TYR A 124 1.05 -8.12 -7.50
C TYR A 124 -0.36 -8.72 -7.55
N LEU A 125 -0.73 -9.53 -6.55
CA LEU A 125 -2.09 -10.08 -6.44
C LEU A 125 -3.16 -8.98 -6.38
N LEU A 126 -2.89 -7.92 -5.63
CA LEU A 126 -3.78 -6.77 -5.54
C LEU A 126 -4.01 -6.13 -6.91
N ALA A 127 -2.93 -5.81 -7.63
CA ALA A 127 -3.01 -5.18 -8.94
C ALA A 127 -3.70 -6.08 -9.97
N ALA A 128 -3.38 -7.38 -9.96
CA ALA A 128 -4.00 -8.37 -10.83
C ALA A 128 -5.51 -8.52 -10.55
N ALA A 129 -5.90 -8.60 -9.27
CA ALA A 129 -7.29 -8.65 -8.86
C ALA A 129 -8.05 -7.37 -9.24
N GLY A 130 -7.42 -6.19 -9.05
CA GLY A 130 -7.99 -4.92 -9.49
C GLY A 130 -8.31 -4.91 -10.98
N ARG A 131 -7.34 -5.36 -11.79
CA ARG A 131 -7.53 -5.47 -13.25
C ARG A 131 -8.63 -6.46 -13.63
N LEU A 132 -8.73 -7.56 -12.90
CA LEU A 132 -9.73 -8.62 -13.16
C LEU A 132 -11.16 -8.19 -12.77
N PHE A 133 -11.32 -7.51 -11.64
CA PHE A 133 -12.64 -7.15 -11.09
C PHE A 133 -13.06 -5.70 -11.35
N GLY A 134 -12.25 -4.92 -12.05
CA GLY A 134 -12.57 -3.54 -12.42
C GLY A 134 -12.34 -2.52 -11.29
N ALA A 135 -11.76 -2.91 -10.15
CA ALA A 135 -11.34 -1.99 -9.12
C ALA A 135 -10.07 -1.23 -9.55
N LYS A 136 -10.05 0.09 -9.39
CA LYS A 136 -8.89 0.90 -9.77
C LYS A 136 -7.83 0.82 -8.66
N VAL A 137 -6.70 0.19 -8.95
CA VAL A 137 -5.56 0.16 -8.03
C VAL A 137 -4.65 1.36 -8.31
N ALA A 138 -4.40 2.18 -7.29
CA ALA A 138 -3.57 3.37 -7.35
C ALA A 138 -2.35 3.24 -6.41
N LEU A 139 -1.16 3.37 -6.97
CA LEU A 139 0.09 3.51 -6.25
C LEU A 139 0.38 5.03 -6.16
N VAL A 140 0.28 5.61 -4.97
CA VAL A 140 0.33 7.07 -4.80
C VAL A 140 1.59 7.48 -4.06
N ALA A 141 2.46 8.26 -4.70
CA ALA A 141 3.75 8.75 -4.19
C ALA A 141 4.60 7.60 -3.58
N VAL A 142 4.70 6.47 -4.29
CA VAL A 142 5.45 5.30 -3.81
C VAL A 142 6.94 5.40 -4.10
N GLY A 143 7.77 4.77 -3.27
CA GLY A 143 9.19 4.57 -3.55
C GLY A 143 9.41 3.26 -4.29
N ALA A 144 10.40 3.26 -5.19
CA ALA A 144 10.88 2.08 -5.89
C ALA A 144 12.41 2.04 -5.89
N ASP A 145 12.96 0.83 -5.79
CA ASP A 145 14.39 0.60 -5.96
C ASP A 145 14.62 -0.76 -6.65
N LYS A 146 15.82 -0.96 -7.17
CA LYS A 146 16.19 -2.14 -7.93
C LYS A 146 16.27 -3.37 -7.03
N ALA A 147 15.49 -4.40 -7.35
CA ALA A 147 15.54 -5.65 -6.63
C ALA A 147 16.70 -6.53 -7.11
N SER A 148 17.48 -7.08 -6.16
CA SER A 148 18.53 -8.06 -6.46
C SER A 148 17.96 -9.38 -7.02
N ALA A 149 16.78 -9.78 -6.56
CA ALA A 149 16.12 -11.00 -7.00
C ALA A 149 15.24 -10.71 -8.24
N LYS A 150 15.53 -11.36 -9.36
CA LYS A 150 14.78 -11.22 -10.63
C LYS A 150 13.26 -11.46 -10.47
N THR A 151 12.88 -12.41 -9.60
CA THR A 151 11.46 -12.71 -9.34
C THR A 151 10.76 -11.52 -8.66
N THR A 152 11.40 -10.90 -7.66
CA THR A 152 10.88 -9.70 -6.99
C THR A 152 10.72 -8.55 -7.97
N GLN A 153 11.76 -8.28 -8.78
CA GLN A 153 11.73 -7.24 -9.81
C GLN A 153 10.60 -7.48 -10.82
N SER A 154 10.45 -8.72 -11.29
CA SER A 154 9.36 -9.07 -12.21
C SER A 154 7.97 -8.83 -11.61
N LEU A 155 7.77 -9.12 -10.31
CA LEU A 155 6.51 -8.85 -9.62
C LEU A 155 6.24 -7.35 -9.52
N TYR A 156 7.25 -6.53 -9.18
CA TYR A 156 7.13 -5.08 -9.12
C TYR A 156 6.81 -4.46 -10.48
N ASN A 157 7.53 -4.86 -11.53
CA ASN A 157 7.28 -4.39 -12.89
C ASN A 157 5.86 -4.73 -13.36
N ARG A 158 5.38 -5.94 -13.07
CA ARG A 158 4.00 -6.35 -13.40
C ARG A 158 2.98 -5.58 -12.57
N THR A 159 3.25 -5.32 -11.30
CA THR A 159 2.38 -4.50 -10.44
C THR A 159 2.19 -3.12 -11.03
N ALA A 160 3.28 -2.43 -11.38
CA ALA A 160 3.22 -1.10 -11.98
C ALA A 160 2.44 -1.07 -13.29
N ARG A 161 2.63 -2.09 -14.16
CA ARG A 161 1.90 -2.19 -15.44
C ARG A 161 0.41 -2.47 -15.28
N LEU A 162 -0.01 -3.15 -14.21
CA LEU A 162 -1.40 -3.51 -13.95
C LEU A 162 -2.17 -2.44 -13.19
N ALA A 163 -1.47 -1.57 -12.46
CA ALA A 163 -2.08 -0.50 -11.69
C ALA A 163 -2.79 0.51 -12.62
N ALA A 164 -3.92 1.03 -12.16
CA ALA A 164 -4.68 2.04 -12.88
C ALA A 164 -4.06 3.45 -12.79
N TYR A 165 -3.28 3.69 -11.74
CA TYR A 165 -2.54 4.93 -11.51
C TYR A 165 -1.24 4.62 -10.77
N VAL A 166 -0.16 5.26 -11.18
CA VAL A 166 1.15 5.20 -10.51
C VAL A 166 1.73 6.60 -10.42
N SER A 167 2.11 6.99 -9.22
CA SER A 167 3.00 8.11 -9.00
C SER A 167 4.12 7.74 -8.03
N PHE A 168 5.29 8.30 -8.27
CA PHE A 168 6.48 8.12 -7.45
C PHE A 168 6.70 9.32 -6.55
N ARG A 169 7.36 9.14 -5.42
CA ARG A 169 7.74 10.23 -4.52
C ARG A 169 9.01 10.97 -4.97
N ASP A 170 9.78 10.37 -5.88
CA ASP A 170 11.04 10.91 -6.41
C ASP A 170 11.32 10.36 -7.81
N GLU A 171 12.18 11.10 -8.54
CA GLU A 171 12.57 10.78 -9.91
C GLU A 171 13.39 9.48 -9.99
N SER A 172 14.24 9.21 -8.97
CA SER A 172 15.05 8.00 -8.90
C SER A 172 14.19 6.72 -8.92
N SER A 173 13.06 6.74 -8.21
CA SER A 173 12.08 5.64 -8.22
C SER A 173 11.49 5.42 -9.62
N ARG A 174 11.19 6.50 -10.36
CA ARG A 174 10.67 6.41 -11.72
C ARG A 174 11.71 5.87 -12.68
N GLU A 175 12.94 6.40 -12.62
CA GLU A 175 14.08 5.96 -13.43
C GLU A 175 14.43 4.49 -13.20
N THR A 176 14.32 4.01 -11.95
CA THR A 176 14.54 2.61 -11.61
C THR A 176 13.61 1.69 -12.40
N LEU A 177 12.29 1.98 -12.44
CA LEU A 177 11.37 1.16 -13.20
C LEU A 177 11.57 1.30 -14.72
N GLN A 178 11.90 2.48 -15.19
CA GLN A 178 12.24 2.72 -16.61
C GLN A 178 13.45 1.88 -17.03
N GLY A 179 14.49 1.85 -16.21
CA GLY A 179 15.69 1.03 -16.44
C GLY A 179 15.42 -0.48 -16.47
N GLU A 180 14.33 -0.92 -15.83
CA GLU A 180 13.85 -2.30 -15.85
C GLU A 180 12.82 -2.57 -16.97
N GLY A 181 12.68 -1.63 -17.94
CA GLY A 181 11.85 -1.79 -19.13
C GLY A 181 10.35 -1.62 -18.90
N VAL A 182 9.96 -0.90 -17.85
CA VAL A 182 8.57 -0.46 -17.68
C VAL A 182 8.36 0.86 -18.41
N ASP A 183 7.28 0.96 -19.18
CA ASP A 183 6.88 2.24 -19.75
C ASP A 183 6.32 3.13 -18.62
N VAL A 184 7.06 4.20 -18.32
CA VAL A 184 6.74 5.16 -17.26
C VAL A 184 6.18 6.48 -17.78
N SER A 185 5.88 6.57 -19.08
CA SER A 185 5.43 7.81 -19.73
C SER A 185 4.14 8.39 -19.13
N ALA A 186 3.26 7.52 -18.64
CA ALA A 186 2.03 7.89 -17.96
C ALA A 186 2.18 8.06 -16.43
N PHE A 187 3.38 7.85 -15.87
CA PHE A 187 3.62 7.90 -14.43
C PHE A 187 4.14 9.27 -14.01
N SER A 188 3.53 9.83 -12.98
CA SER A 188 3.90 11.14 -12.44
C SER A 188 4.86 11.03 -11.26
N VAL A 189 5.56 12.12 -10.97
CA VAL A 189 6.38 12.28 -9.77
C VAL A 189 5.78 13.40 -8.94
N HIS A 190 5.49 13.11 -7.68
CA HIS A 190 4.94 14.05 -6.71
C HIS A 190 5.70 13.89 -5.39
N PRO A 191 5.87 14.97 -4.61
CA PRO A 191 6.45 14.87 -3.28
C PRO A 191 5.76 13.82 -2.41
N ASP A 192 6.47 13.29 -1.42
CA ASP A 192 5.90 12.34 -0.47
C ASP A 192 4.65 12.92 0.20
N LEU A 193 3.65 12.08 0.42
CA LEU A 193 2.36 12.47 1.01
C LEU A 193 2.51 13.15 2.38
N VAL A 194 3.58 12.87 3.10
CA VAL A 194 3.86 13.50 4.41
C VAL A 194 3.88 15.02 4.34
N TRP A 195 4.31 15.61 3.22
CA TRP A 195 4.35 17.06 3.02
C TRP A 195 2.96 17.73 2.97
N THR A 196 1.90 16.96 2.82
CA THR A 196 0.53 17.47 2.85
C THR A 196 -0.04 17.59 4.26
N ILE A 197 0.68 17.09 5.28
CA ILE A 197 0.24 17.16 6.67
C ILE A 197 0.59 18.56 7.21
N PRO A 198 -0.41 19.35 7.68
CA PRO A 198 -0.14 20.64 8.30
C PRO A 198 0.76 20.47 9.52
N VAL A 199 1.90 21.15 9.53
CA VAL A 199 2.76 21.23 10.71
C VAL A 199 2.28 22.37 11.58
N THR A 200 1.70 22.05 12.74
CA THR A 200 1.48 23.03 13.80
C THR A 200 2.85 23.32 14.41
N ARG A 201 3.44 24.48 14.10
CA ARG A 201 4.61 24.95 14.85
C ARG A 201 4.11 25.32 16.24
N GLU A 202 4.35 24.47 17.21
CA GLU A 202 4.37 24.91 18.60
C GLU A 202 5.50 25.92 18.71
N GLN A 203 5.17 27.18 19.00
CA GLN A 203 6.20 28.16 19.37
C GLN A 203 6.83 27.64 20.67
N PRO A 204 8.17 27.52 20.74
CA PRO A 204 8.80 27.16 21.99
C PRO A 204 8.38 28.16 23.06
N GLU A 205 7.89 27.68 24.18
CA GLU A 205 7.51 28.54 25.34
C GLU A 205 8.69 29.35 25.88
N ASP A 206 9.91 28.99 25.52
CA ASP A 206 11.13 29.71 25.91
C ASP A 206 11.95 30.15 24.67
N PRO A 207 11.96 31.49 24.33
CA PRO A 207 12.74 32.02 23.22
C PRO A 207 14.28 31.95 23.43
N LYS A 208 14.77 31.39 24.54
CA LYS A 208 16.21 31.18 24.81
C LYS A 208 16.76 29.82 24.40
N LEU A 209 15.95 28.96 23.82
CA LEU A 209 16.33 27.63 23.30
C LEU A 209 16.52 27.59 21.77
N VAL A 210 16.99 28.68 21.19
CA VAL A 210 17.45 28.77 19.79
C VAL A 210 18.93 28.91 19.74
#